data_1cb167add7686c6998156b578b54ea60
#
_entry.id   1cb167add7686c6998156b578b54ea60
#
_cell.length_a   1.000
_cell.length_b   1.000
_cell.length_c   1.000
_cell.angle_alpha   90.00
_cell.angle_beta   90.00
_cell.angle_gamma   90.00
#
_symmetry.space_group_name_H-M   'P 1'
#
loop_
_entity.id
_entity.type
_entity.pdbx_description
1 polymer ?
#
loop_
_entity_poly.entity_id
_entity_poly.type
_entity_poly.pdbx_seq_one_letter_code
_entity_poly.pdbx_strand_id
1 'polypeptide(L)'
;MDIKSYMHNVGVEARIASRAMAKAETNTKNLALTTIAKAILREKDALLAANQQDLAAAKAAGMEAAMLDRLTITEKSIATMAEGLQQIASLADPIGEISDMKYRPSGIQIGKMRVPLGVIGIIYEARPNVTVDAAGLCIKSGNATILRGGSEAIHCNQALAKLVHEGLTVAGLPKAAVQVIETTDRAAVGELITMKEFVDVIVPRGGKGLIERISNDARIPVIKHLDGNCHVYVDDEADYDKAIRIIENSKTQRLGTCNTTESLLVARSVAKSMLPKIAEMLISKGIEIRGCAETCALVPAAKKATEEDHYTEYLDAIISCKVVADLDEAIAHINQHSSQHTEAIVTENYTKARRFLREVDSSSVMVNASTRFADGFEYGLGAEIGISTDKLHARGPVGLDGLTSLKYIVLGDGHVRA
;
A
#
# COMPACT_ATOMS: atom_id res chain seq x y z
N MET A 1 2.19 32.90 -6.81
CA MET A 1 3.43 32.07 -6.67
C MET A 1 3.62 31.35 -7.98
N ASP A 2 4.78 31.41 -8.59
CA ASP A 2 5.09 30.58 -9.75
C ASP A 2 5.29 29.13 -9.29
N ILE A 3 4.38 28.25 -9.69
CA ILE A 3 4.36 26.84 -9.23
C ILE A 3 5.63 26.12 -9.65
N LYS A 4 6.15 26.38 -10.83
CA LYS A 4 7.37 25.72 -11.34
C LYS A 4 8.59 26.08 -10.48
N SER A 5 8.78 27.37 -10.20
CA SER A 5 9.87 27.84 -9.33
C SER A 5 9.72 27.34 -7.88
N TYR A 6 8.50 27.31 -7.36
CA TYR A 6 8.21 26.75 -6.04
C TYR A 6 8.59 25.26 -5.97
N MET A 7 8.09 24.45 -6.89
CA MET A 7 8.37 23.01 -6.92
C MET A 7 9.85 22.70 -7.18
N HIS A 8 10.53 23.50 -8.01
CA HIS A 8 11.97 23.37 -8.21
C HIS A 8 12.73 23.55 -6.88
N ASN A 9 12.41 24.58 -6.10
CA ASN A 9 13.06 24.82 -4.81
C ASN A 9 12.78 23.68 -3.82
N VAL A 10 11.54 23.19 -3.76
CA VAL A 10 11.16 22.00 -2.96
C VAL A 10 12.02 20.81 -3.35
N GLY A 11 12.22 20.56 -4.65
CA GLY A 11 13.05 19.48 -5.15
C GLY A 11 14.52 19.61 -4.78
N VAL A 12 15.10 20.81 -4.93
CA VAL A 12 16.50 21.09 -4.55
C VAL A 12 16.73 20.84 -3.08
N GLU A 13 15.86 21.37 -2.20
CA GLU A 13 15.96 21.21 -0.76
C GLU A 13 15.77 19.74 -0.33
N ALA A 14 14.82 19.02 -0.93
CA ALA A 14 14.62 17.58 -0.68
C ALA A 14 15.88 16.78 -1.06
N ARG A 15 16.50 17.07 -2.21
CA ARG A 15 17.72 16.39 -2.66
C ARG A 15 18.90 16.65 -1.73
N ILE A 16 19.04 17.86 -1.19
CA ILE A 16 20.06 18.18 -0.16
C ILE A 16 19.76 17.41 1.13
N ALA A 17 18.52 17.44 1.58
CA ALA A 17 18.09 16.77 2.81
C ALA A 17 18.28 15.25 2.73
N SER A 18 18.01 14.63 1.56
CA SER A 18 18.15 13.17 1.38
C SER A 18 19.58 12.68 1.66
N ARG A 19 20.60 13.50 1.35
CA ARG A 19 22.00 13.18 1.65
C ARG A 19 22.30 13.20 3.14
N ALA A 20 21.64 14.07 3.90
CA ALA A 20 21.73 14.11 5.36
C ALA A 20 20.99 12.91 5.98
N MET A 21 19.80 12.59 5.48
CA MET A 21 19.00 11.45 5.94
C MET A 21 19.72 10.11 5.73
N ALA A 22 20.39 9.93 4.59
CA ALA A 22 21.16 8.72 4.29
C ALA A 22 22.33 8.46 5.26
N LYS A 23 22.76 9.46 6.01
CA LYS A 23 23.82 9.37 7.03
C LYS A 23 23.29 9.33 8.46
N ALA A 24 21.98 9.54 8.64
CA ALA A 24 21.37 9.62 9.96
C ALA A 24 21.44 8.26 10.67
N GLU A 25 21.91 8.27 11.90
CA GLU A 25 21.98 7.08 12.74
C GLU A 25 20.56 6.66 13.21
N THR A 26 20.41 5.38 13.52
CA THR A 26 19.14 4.80 13.98
C THR A 26 18.56 5.55 15.17
N ASN A 27 19.38 5.89 16.18
CA ASN A 27 18.93 6.61 17.36
C ASN A 27 18.41 8.02 17.03
N THR A 28 19.03 8.69 16.08
CA THR A 28 18.60 10.02 15.61
C THR A 28 17.23 9.93 14.92
N LYS A 29 17.05 8.95 14.03
CA LYS A 29 15.78 8.68 13.37
C LYS A 29 14.69 8.32 14.38
N ASN A 30 14.99 7.45 15.34
CA ASN A 30 14.06 7.05 16.39
C ASN A 30 13.67 8.21 17.30
N LEU A 31 14.62 9.10 17.63
CA LEU A 31 14.33 10.33 18.40
C LEU A 31 13.35 11.23 17.65
N ALA A 32 13.53 11.44 16.34
CA ALA A 32 12.57 12.19 15.53
C ALA A 32 11.17 11.58 15.60
N LEU A 33 11.04 10.27 15.33
CA LEU A 33 9.77 9.55 15.31
C LEU A 33 9.03 9.61 16.66
N THR A 34 9.73 9.34 17.75
CA THR A 34 9.14 9.38 19.10
C THR A 34 8.78 10.79 19.55
N THR A 35 9.51 11.80 19.09
CA THR A 35 9.17 13.22 19.34
C THR A 35 7.92 13.62 18.56
N ILE A 36 7.81 13.23 17.29
CA ILE A 36 6.59 13.46 16.48
C ILE A 36 5.39 12.80 17.14
N ALA A 37 5.51 11.54 17.57
CA ALA A 37 4.42 10.82 18.25
C ALA A 37 3.92 11.58 19.51
N LYS A 38 4.84 12.07 20.34
CA LYS A 38 4.51 12.88 21.53
C LYS A 38 3.86 14.21 21.16
N ALA A 39 4.37 14.88 20.11
CA ALA A 39 3.81 16.15 19.64
C ALA A 39 2.38 15.98 19.11
N ILE A 40 2.09 14.90 18.38
CA ILE A 40 0.74 14.58 17.88
C ILE A 40 -0.25 14.40 19.04
N LEU A 41 0.13 13.68 20.08
CA LEU A 41 -0.72 13.50 21.26
C LEU A 41 -0.91 14.82 22.05
N ARG A 42 0.13 15.64 22.16
CA ARG A 42 0.08 16.94 22.84
C ARG A 42 -0.84 17.94 22.12
N GLU A 43 -0.77 17.98 20.78
CA GLU A 43 -1.51 18.92 19.94
C GLU A 43 -2.84 18.35 19.42
N LYS A 44 -3.39 17.35 20.12
CA LYS A 44 -4.63 16.67 19.75
C LYS A 44 -5.77 17.64 19.40
N ASP A 45 -6.01 18.62 20.26
CA ASP A 45 -7.14 19.56 20.09
C ASP A 45 -6.92 20.48 18.88
N ALA A 46 -5.69 20.90 18.61
CA ALA A 46 -5.35 21.68 17.42
C ALA A 46 -5.54 20.87 16.11
N LEU A 47 -5.20 19.57 16.13
CA LEU A 47 -5.41 18.69 15.00
C LEU A 47 -6.91 18.45 14.73
N LEU A 48 -7.71 18.25 15.78
CA LEU A 48 -9.16 18.12 15.66
C LEU A 48 -9.78 19.42 15.11
N ALA A 49 -9.33 20.59 15.58
CA ALA A 49 -9.80 21.88 15.08
C ALA A 49 -9.45 22.09 13.59
N ALA A 50 -8.23 21.73 13.16
CA ALA A 50 -7.83 21.78 11.75
C ALA A 50 -8.69 20.83 10.89
N ASN A 51 -8.98 19.62 11.39
CA ASN A 51 -9.84 18.67 10.69
C ASN A 51 -11.28 19.17 10.56
N GLN A 52 -11.83 19.87 11.57
CA GLN A 52 -13.15 20.45 11.45
C GLN A 52 -13.24 21.52 10.35
N GLN A 53 -12.16 22.29 10.11
CA GLN A 53 -12.11 23.24 9.00
C GLN A 53 -12.16 22.51 7.65
N ASP A 54 -11.36 21.45 7.49
CA ASP A 54 -11.34 20.62 6.29
C ASP A 54 -12.73 19.98 6.04
N LEU A 55 -13.35 19.39 7.08
CA LEU A 55 -14.67 18.76 7.01
C LEU A 55 -15.77 19.76 6.66
N ALA A 56 -15.73 20.97 7.22
CA ALA A 56 -16.70 22.01 6.90
C ALA A 56 -16.61 22.43 5.43
N ALA A 57 -15.41 22.64 4.91
CA ALA A 57 -15.17 22.97 3.51
C ALA A 57 -15.59 21.81 2.57
N ALA A 58 -15.26 20.57 2.91
CA ALA A 58 -15.61 19.39 2.12
C ALA A 58 -17.12 19.16 2.05
N LYS A 59 -17.83 19.31 3.17
CA LYS A 59 -19.31 19.24 3.22
C LYS A 59 -19.96 20.35 2.38
N ALA A 60 -19.46 21.58 2.48
CA ALA A 60 -19.95 22.70 1.68
C ALA A 60 -19.74 22.48 0.17
N ALA A 61 -18.67 21.77 -0.21
CA ALA A 61 -18.39 21.36 -1.58
C ALA A 61 -19.18 20.14 -2.06
N GLY A 62 -20.04 19.53 -1.22
CA GLY A 62 -20.86 18.38 -1.59
C GLY A 62 -20.10 17.05 -1.67
N MET A 63 -19.02 16.90 -0.89
CA MET A 63 -18.23 15.66 -0.88
C MET A 63 -19.06 14.46 -0.42
N GLU A 64 -18.87 13.31 -1.08
CA GLU A 64 -19.56 12.06 -0.76
C GLU A 64 -19.24 11.55 0.64
N ALA A 65 -20.20 10.85 1.27
CA ALA A 65 -20.09 10.37 2.66
C ALA A 65 -18.85 9.47 2.90
N ALA A 66 -18.53 8.60 1.95
CA ALA A 66 -17.36 7.72 2.05
C ALA A 66 -16.03 8.48 2.05
N MET A 67 -15.95 9.58 1.30
CA MET A 67 -14.77 10.45 1.29
C MET A 67 -14.68 11.30 2.56
N LEU A 68 -15.82 11.78 3.09
CA LEU A 68 -15.90 12.47 4.37
C LEU A 68 -15.46 11.58 5.53
N ASP A 69 -15.86 10.31 5.53
CA ASP A 69 -15.41 9.33 6.52
C ASP A 69 -13.88 9.15 6.49
N ARG A 70 -13.29 9.02 5.30
CA ARG A 70 -11.82 8.93 5.12
C ARG A 70 -11.08 10.19 5.56
N LEU A 71 -11.69 11.37 5.39
CA LEU A 71 -11.12 12.67 5.76
C LEU A 71 -11.18 12.89 7.27
N THR A 72 -12.09 12.21 7.98
CA THR A 72 -12.36 12.46 9.39
C THR A 72 -11.24 11.94 10.28
N ILE A 73 -10.66 12.84 11.08
CA ILE A 73 -9.75 12.50 12.18
C ILE A 73 -10.53 12.48 13.50
N THR A 74 -10.34 11.42 14.27
CA THR A 74 -10.89 11.23 15.62
C THR A 74 -9.77 11.15 16.65
N GLU A 75 -10.09 11.25 17.94
CA GLU A 75 -9.10 11.02 19.01
C GLU A 75 -8.46 9.63 18.89
N LYS A 76 -9.23 8.63 18.47
CA LYS A 76 -8.73 7.28 18.24
C LYS A 76 -7.72 7.26 17.09
N SER A 77 -8.01 7.92 15.97
CA SER A 77 -7.07 7.96 14.84
C SER A 77 -5.80 8.75 15.17
N ILE A 78 -5.88 9.79 16.00
CA ILE A 78 -4.70 10.51 16.54
C ILE A 78 -3.84 9.57 17.38
N ALA A 79 -4.44 8.81 18.29
CA ALA A 79 -3.72 7.83 19.10
C ALA A 79 -3.06 6.74 18.21
N THR A 80 -3.78 6.27 17.20
CA THR A 80 -3.26 5.28 16.22
C THR A 80 -2.08 5.82 15.42
N MET A 81 -2.11 7.08 14.96
CA MET A 81 -0.97 7.71 14.29
C MET A 81 0.27 7.78 15.20
N ALA A 82 0.09 8.17 16.46
CA ALA A 82 1.20 8.22 17.42
C ALA A 82 1.77 6.83 17.74
N GLU A 83 0.90 5.82 17.90
CA GLU A 83 1.30 4.43 18.09
C GLU A 83 2.05 3.89 16.87
N GLY A 84 1.57 4.17 15.65
CA GLY A 84 2.22 3.78 14.41
C GLY A 84 3.65 4.31 14.30
N LEU A 85 3.90 5.56 14.68
CA LEU A 85 5.24 6.12 14.73
C LEU A 85 6.14 5.44 15.77
N GLN A 86 5.61 5.04 16.93
CA GLN A 86 6.36 4.29 17.95
C GLN A 86 6.70 2.88 17.43
N GLN A 87 5.77 2.24 16.75
CA GLN A 87 6.00 0.93 16.11
C GLN A 87 7.10 1.04 15.04
N ILE A 88 7.03 2.04 14.14
CA ILE A 88 8.08 2.30 13.14
C ILE A 88 9.43 2.56 13.82
N ALA A 89 9.47 3.32 14.91
CA ALA A 89 10.70 3.56 15.66
C ALA A 89 11.31 2.26 16.22
N SER A 90 10.48 1.29 16.61
CA SER A 90 10.92 0.00 17.16
C SER A 90 11.41 -0.99 16.10
N LEU A 91 11.08 -0.79 14.82
CA LEU A 91 11.54 -1.66 13.74
C LEU A 91 13.07 -1.63 13.62
N ALA A 92 13.65 -2.72 13.15
CA ALA A 92 15.06 -2.76 12.77
C ALA A 92 15.33 -1.71 11.67
N ASP A 93 16.44 -1.01 11.78
CA ASP A 93 16.87 -0.06 10.75
C ASP A 93 17.54 -0.82 9.62
N PRO A 94 17.01 -0.79 8.40
CA PRO A 94 17.59 -1.55 7.31
C PRO A 94 18.85 -0.89 6.71
N ILE A 95 19.08 0.39 7.00
CA ILE A 95 20.17 1.16 6.35
C ILE A 95 21.53 0.75 6.89
N GLY A 96 22.43 0.44 5.98
CA GLY A 96 23.79 0.01 6.31
C GLY A 96 23.95 -1.50 6.49
N GLU A 97 22.86 -2.28 6.44
CA GLU A 97 22.94 -3.74 6.45
C GLU A 97 23.79 -4.23 5.27
N ILE A 98 24.76 -5.11 5.56
CA ILE A 98 25.64 -5.72 4.55
C ILE A 98 25.29 -7.19 4.40
N SER A 99 25.02 -7.61 3.17
CA SER A 99 24.73 -9.00 2.81
C SER A 99 25.66 -9.53 1.73
N ASP A 100 25.68 -10.86 1.56
CA ASP A 100 26.38 -11.58 0.47
C ASP A 100 27.87 -11.28 0.35
N MET A 101 28.57 -10.97 1.45
CA MET A 101 30.01 -10.68 1.44
C MET A 101 30.79 -11.94 1.07
N LYS A 102 31.52 -11.94 -0.06
CA LYS A 102 32.25 -13.09 -0.60
C LYS A 102 33.58 -12.66 -1.21
N TYR A 103 34.64 -13.47 -1.00
CA TYR A 103 35.86 -13.34 -1.74
C TYR A 103 35.70 -13.75 -3.20
N ARG A 104 36.37 -13.03 -4.08
CA ARG A 104 36.44 -13.36 -5.50
C ARG A 104 37.81 -13.94 -5.86
N PRO A 105 37.96 -14.66 -6.97
CA PRO A 105 39.25 -15.20 -7.39
C PRO A 105 40.37 -14.16 -7.51
N SER A 106 40.03 -12.90 -7.78
CA SER A 106 40.95 -11.76 -7.82
C SER A 106 41.42 -11.28 -6.45
N GLY A 107 40.93 -11.85 -5.34
CA GLY A 107 41.30 -11.46 -3.98
C GLY A 107 40.42 -10.39 -3.35
N ILE A 108 39.61 -9.65 -4.14
CA ILE A 108 38.69 -8.67 -3.60
C ILE A 108 37.53 -9.33 -2.87
N GLN A 109 36.94 -8.63 -1.88
CA GLN A 109 35.65 -8.99 -1.31
C GLN A 109 34.52 -8.13 -1.95
N ILE A 110 33.41 -8.75 -2.30
CA ILE A 110 32.22 -8.07 -2.82
C ILE A 110 31.04 -8.42 -1.93
N GLY A 111 30.27 -7.41 -1.54
CA GLY A 111 29.00 -7.56 -0.83
C GLY A 111 27.99 -6.53 -1.32
N LYS A 112 26.81 -6.57 -0.73
CA LYS A 112 25.73 -5.60 -0.98
C LYS A 112 25.43 -4.86 0.30
N MET A 113 25.26 -3.53 0.21
CA MET A 113 24.88 -2.67 1.33
C MET A 113 23.52 -2.04 1.03
N ARG A 114 22.61 -2.09 1.98
CA ARG A 114 21.30 -1.48 1.89
C ARG A 114 21.41 0.02 2.08
N VAL A 115 20.77 0.79 1.19
CA VAL A 115 20.80 2.25 1.17
C VAL A 115 19.39 2.79 0.88
N PRO A 116 19.08 4.04 1.31
CA PRO A 116 17.80 4.68 0.95
C PRO A 116 17.63 4.79 -0.57
N LEU A 117 16.38 4.85 -1.04
CA LEU A 117 16.07 5.20 -2.44
C LEU A 117 16.49 6.63 -2.76
N GLY A 118 16.33 7.56 -1.80
CA GLY A 118 16.71 8.96 -1.97
C GLY A 118 15.59 9.93 -1.62
N VAL A 119 14.90 10.47 -2.61
CA VAL A 119 13.72 11.34 -2.45
C VAL A 119 12.48 10.66 -2.96
N ILE A 120 11.46 10.54 -2.11
CA ILE A 120 10.20 9.87 -2.43
C ILE A 120 9.08 10.91 -2.53
N GLY A 121 8.45 11.01 -3.71
CA GLY A 121 7.25 11.81 -3.91
C GLY A 121 6.01 10.98 -3.57
N ILE A 122 5.15 11.46 -2.69
CA ILE A 122 3.93 10.75 -2.29
C ILE A 122 2.72 11.63 -2.55
N ILE A 123 1.77 11.14 -3.35
CA ILE A 123 0.57 11.87 -3.74
C ILE A 123 -0.64 11.11 -3.20
N TYR A 124 -1.46 11.76 -2.36
CA TYR A 124 -2.56 11.08 -1.67
C TYR A 124 -3.82 11.95 -1.56
N GLU A 125 -4.96 11.31 -1.43
CA GLU A 125 -6.30 11.92 -1.37
C GLU A 125 -6.98 11.58 -0.05
N ALA A 126 -7.71 12.56 0.53
CA ALA A 126 -8.67 12.42 1.64
C ALA A 126 -8.21 11.52 2.81
N ARG A 127 -6.91 11.48 3.12
CA ARG A 127 -6.34 10.64 4.18
C ARG A 127 -5.24 11.38 4.94
N PRO A 128 -5.58 12.28 5.86
CA PRO A 128 -4.58 13.08 6.59
C PRO A 128 -3.53 12.24 7.33
N ASN A 129 -3.90 11.05 7.85
CA ASN A 129 -2.98 10.13 8.51
C ASN A 129 -1.81 9.72 7.62
N VAL A 130 -1.98 9.66 6.29
CA VAL A 130 -0.90 9.31 5.36
C VAL A 130 0.28 10.28 5.46
N THR A 131 0.03 11.56 5.82
CA THR A 131 1.11 12.53 6.08
C THR A 131 2.09 12.02 7.12
N VAL A 132 1.58 11.44 8.20
CA VAL A 132 2.38 10.94 9.33
C VAL A 132 3.00 9.56 8.99
N ASP A 133 2.21 8.66 8.45
CA ASP A 133 2.64 7.29 8.13
C ASP A 133 3.78 7.33 7.10
N ALA A 134 3.60 8.12 6.04
CA ALA A 134 4.60 8.30 4.98
C ALA A 134 5.86 9.01 5.49
N ALA A 135 5.72 10.08 6.28
CA ALA A 135 6.86 10.76 6.90
C ALA A 135 7.64 9.79 7.80
N GLY A 136 6.95 9.01 8.64
CA GLY A 136 7.56 8.05 9.55
C GLY A 136 8.38 6.99 8.84
N LEU A 137 7.81 6.35 7.82
CA LEU A 137 8.50 5.33 7.03
C LEU A 137 9.70 5.91 6.25
N CYS A 138 9.55 7.11 5.67
CA CYS A 138 10.65 7.77 4.96
C CYS A 138 11.78 8.17 5.92
N ILE A 139 11.49 8.72 7.09
CA ILE A 139 12.49 9.03 8.11
C ILE A 139 13.24 7.78 8.54
N LYS A 140 12.52 6.69 8.88
CA LYS A 140 13.13 5.44 9.34
C LYS A 140 14.00 4.79 8.27
N SER A 141 13.56 4.79 7.02
CA SER A 141 14.32 4.26 5.88
C SER A 141 15.40 5.21 5.33
N GLY A 142 15.64 6.35 6.00
CA GLY A 142 16.70 7.29 5.64
C GLY A 142 16.43 8.09 4.35
N ASN A 143 15.17 8.17 3.91
CA ASN A 143 14.75 8.93 2.73
C ASN A 143 14.31 10.35 3.10
N ALA A 144 14.44 11.28 2.16
CA ALA A 144 13.63 12.51 2.16
C ALA A 144 12.32 12.25 1.42
N THR A 145 11.30 13.05 1.73
CA THR A 145 9.99 12.90 1.07
C THR A 145 9.32 14.23 0.77
N ILE A 146 8.63 14.29 -0.36
CA ILE A 146 7.75 15.38 -0.77
C ILE A 146 6.33 14.84 -0.77
N LEU A 147 5.49 15.35 0.12
CA LEU A 147 4.12 14.91 0.38
C LEU A 147 3.14 15.90 -0.27
N ARG A 148 2.33 15.42 -1.20
CA ARG A 148 1.26 16.19 -1.82
C ARG A 148 -0.08 15.57 -1.47
N GLY A 149 -0.68 16.05 -0.39
CA GLY A 149 -2.04 15.70 0.02
C GLY A 149 -3.11 16.37 -0.82
N GLY A 150 -4.31 15.82 -0.82
CA GLY A 150 -5.47 16.44 -1.46
C GLY A 150 -5.80 17.81 -0.87
N SER A 151 -6.43 18.67 -1.66
CA SER A 151 -6.83 20.02 -1.24
C SER A 151 -7.87 20.01 -0.12
N GLU A 152 -8.63 18.93 -0.02
CA GLU A 152 -9.66 18.70 0.99
C GLU A 152 -9.12 18.49 2.41
N ALA A 153 -7.82 18.20 2.55
CA ALA A 153 -7.16 17.95 3.84
C ALA A 153 -6.05 18.97 4.14
N ILE A 154 -6.06 20.12 3.50
CA ILE A 154 -4.93 21.06 3.53
C ILE A 154 -4.61 21.56 4.96
N HIS A 155 -5.62 21.88 5.77
CA HIS A 155 -5.43 22.37 7.13
C HIS A 155 -4.82 21.30 8.03
N CYS A 156 -5.35 20.08 7.96
CA CYS A 156 -4.82 18.92 8.68
C CYS A 156 -3.37 18.60 8.27
N ASN A 157 -3.12 18.51 6.96
CA ASN A 157 -1.79 18.19 6.44
C ASN A 157 -0.74 19.21 6.88
N GLN A 158 -1.08 20.51 6.87
CA GLN A 158 -0.17 21.57 7.34
C GLN A 158 0.03 21.56 8.86
N ALA A 159 -1.02 21.24 9.63
CA ALA A 159 -0.90 21.07 11.07
C ALA A 159 0.03 19.90 11.42
N LEU A 160 -0.13 18.76 10.77
CA LEU A 160 0.74 17.58 10.94
C LEU A 160 2.18 17.86 10.49
N ALA A 161 2.38 18.60 9.39
CA ALA A 161 3.70 18.99 8.91
C ALA A 161 4.51 19.75 9.95
N LYS A 162 3.87 20.67 10.69
CA LYS A 162 4.53 21.42 11.78
C LYS A 162 5.07 20.49 12.88
N LEU A 163 4.30 19.48 13.26
CA LEU A 163 4.69 18.50 14.28
C LEU A 163 5.81 17.59 13.80
N VAL A 164 5.78 17.19 12.52
CA VAL A 164 6.88 16.45 11.88
C VAL A 164 8.16 17.29 11.88
N HIS A 165 8.08 18.58 11.52
CA HIS A 165 9.23 19.48 11.53
C HIS A 165 9.78 19.73 12.94
N GLU A 166 8.92 19.73 13.98
CA GLU A 166 9.35 19.78 15.37
C GLU A 166 10.23 18.57 15.72
N GLY A 167 9.76 17.36 15.42
CA GLY A 167 10.52 16.14 15.68
C GLY A 167 11.85 16.07 14.93
N LEU A 168 11.86 16.45 13.65
CA LEU A 168 13.11 16.56 12.87
C LEU A 168 14.09 17.54 13.51
N THR A 169 13.60 18.72 13.95
CA THR A 169 14.43 19.75 14.58
C THR A 169 15.04 19.27 15.89
N VAL A 170 14.26 18.64 16.76
CA VAL A 170 14.73 18.08 18.03
C VAL A 170 15.81 17.01 17.81
N ALA A 171 15.68 16.22 16.74
CA ALA A 171 16.65 15.20 16.37
C ALA A 171 17.87 15.76 15.62
N GLY A 172 17.93 17.07 15.33
CA GLY A 172 19.01 17.65 14.53
C GLY A 172 18.98 17.28 13.05
N LEU A 173 17.83 16.81 12.55
CA LEU A 173 17.61 16.48 11.15
C LEU A 173 17.06 17.68 10.37
N PRO A 174 17.34 17.79 9.05
CA PRO A 174 16.84 18.90 8.26
C PRO A 174 15.32 18.86 8.13
N LYS A 175 14.63 19.99 8.33
CA LYS A 175 13.17 20.09 8.13
C LYS A 175 12.77 19.72 6.72
N ALA A 176 13.60 20.02 5.72
CA ALA A 176 13.39 19.69 4.32
C ALA A 176 13.44 18.18 4.02
N ALA A 177 13.76 17.33 5.03
CA ALA A 177 13.64 15.88 4.90
C ALA A 177 12.18 15.44 4.73
N VAL A 178 11.22 16.22 5.23
CA VAL A 178 9.79 15.99 4.99
C VAL A 178 9.16 17.32 4.59
N GLN A 179 8.74 17.44 3.36
CA GLN A 179 8.09 18.64 2.84
C GLN A 179 6.65 18.32 2.45
N VAL A 180 5.71 19.03 3.04
CA VAL A 180 4.28 18.95 2.70
C VAL A 180 3.95 20.15 1.82
N ILE A 181 3.53 19.89 0.58
CA ILE A 181 3.20 20.95 -0.39
C ILE A 181 2.07 21.82 0.14
N GLU A 182 2.32 23.14 0.17
CA GLU A 182 1.41 24.12 0.78
C GLU A 182 0.33 24.62 -0.19
N THR A 183 0.51 24.41 -1.50
CA THR A 183 -0.44 24.85 -2.51
C THR A 183 -1.45 23.75 -2.86
N THR A 184 -2.70 24.18 -3.10
CA THR A 184 -3.77 23.31 -3.62
C THR A 184 -3.77 23.19 -5.14
N ASP A 185 -2.90 23.94 -5.83
CA ASP A 185 -2.82 23.91 -7.29
C ASP A 185 -2.43 22.52 -7.80
N ARG A 186 -3.24 22.00 -8.73
CA ARG A 186 -3.00 20.70 -9.36
C ARG A 186 -1.78 20.68 -10.26
N ALA A 187 -1.28 21.82 -10.71
CA ALA A 187 -0.06 21.91 -11.47
C ALA A 187 1.17 21.40 -10.68
N ALA A 188 1.16 21.56 -9.34
CA ALA A 188 2.20 21.02 -8.48
C ALA A 188 2.35 19.49 -8.60
N VAL A 189 1.26 18.76 -8.87
CA VAL A 189 1.33 17.30 -9.12
C VAL A 189 2.09 17.02 -10.43
N GLY A 190 1.77 17.76 -11.51
CA GLY A 190 2.45 17.61 -12.79
C GLY A 190 3.96 17.87 -12.70
N GLU A 191 4.36 18.92 -11.96
CA GLU A 191 5.77 19.19 -11.68
C GLU A 191 6.41 18.06 -10.87
N LEU A 192 5.77 17.61 -9.79
CA LEU A 192 6.31 16.57 -8.89
C LEU A 192 6.62 15.26 -9.63
N ILE A 193 5.71 14.78 -10.48
CA ILE A 193 5.87 13.50 -11.19
C ILE A 193 6.85 13.55 -12.36
N THR A 194 7.35 14.74 -12.71
CA THR A 194 8.27 14.93 -13.85
C THR A 194 9.67 15.40 -13.45
N MET A 195 9.89 15.78 -12.17
CA MET A 195 11.17 16.33 -11.68
C MET A 195 12.23 15.26 -11.36
N LYS A 196 12.59 14.48 -12.37
CA LYS A 196 13.53 13.34 -12.29
C LYS A 196 14.92 13.69 -11.73
N GLU A 197 15.30 14.96 -11.71
CA GLU A 197 16.57 15.45 -11.17
C GLU A 197 16.59 15.42 -9.64
N PHE A 198 15.40 15.51 -9.02
CA PHE A 198 15.24 15.66 -7.57
C PHE A 198 14.50 14.50 -6.90
N VAL A 199 13.63 13.79 -7.62
CA VAL A 199 12.78 12.73 -7.07
C VAL A 199 13.15 11.40 -7.71
N ASP A 200 13.31 10.37 -6.88
CA ASP A 200 13.75 9.04 -7.32
C ASP A 200 12.58 8.09 -7.58
N VAL A 201 11.48 8.23 -6.83
CA VAL A 201 10.29 7.40 -6.99
C VAL A 201 9.03 8.15 -6.58
N ILE A 202 7.91 7.83 -7.20
CA ILE A 202 6.56 8.34 -6.86
C ILE A 202 5.72 7.18 -6.29
N VAL A 203 4.96 7.47 -5.23
CA VAL A 203 3.98 6.55 -4.62
C VAL A 203 2.61 7.22 -4.62
N PRO A 204 1.71 6.87 -5.53
CA PRO A 204 0.33 7.38 -5.50
C PRO A 204 -0.52 6.61 -4.49
N ARG A 205 -1.37 7.33 -3.74
CA ARG A 205 -2.32 6.83 -2.74
C ARG A 205 -3.69 7.46 -2.93
N GLY A 206 -4.47 6.98 -3.86
CA GLY A 206 -5.79 7.54 -4.18
C GLY A 206 -6.65 6.59 -5.00
N GLY A 207 -7.70 7.10 -5.61
CA GLY A 207 -8.56 6.35 -6.51
C GLY A 207 -7.86 6.00 -7.83
N LYS A 208 -8.42 5.01 -8.55
CA LYS A 208 -7.91 4.48 -9.83
C LYS A 208 -7.54 5.59 -10.83
N GLY A 209 -8.40 6.60 -10.99
CA GLY A 209 -8.16 7.70 -11.93
C GLY A 209 -6.92 8.55 -11.60
N LEU A 210 -6.60 8.77 -10.31
CA LEU A 210 -5.35 9.44 -9.91
C LEU A 210 -4.14 8.56 -10.25
N ILE A 211 -4.23 7.28 -9.95
CA ILE A 211 -3.11 6.34 -10.17
C ILE A 211 -2.85 6.16 -11.67
N GLU A 212 -3.90 6.03 -12.49
CA GLU A 212 -3.79 5.95 -13.96
C GLU A 212 -3.14 7.22 -14.53
N ARG A 213 -3.62 8.40 -14.13
CA ARG A 213 -3.03 9.67 -14.57
C ARG A 213 -1.55 9.75 -14.23
N ILE A 214 -1.18 9.44 -12.97
CA ILE A 214 0.23 9.47 -12.56
C ILE A 214 1.04 8.44 -13.33
N SER A 215 0.51 7.23 -13.57
CA SER A 215 1.18 6.18 -14.32
C SER A 215 1.46 6.56 -15.77
N ASN A 216 0.56 7.31 -16.40
CA ASN A 216 0.69 7.73 -17.79
C ASN A 216 1.61 8.95 -17.93
N ASP A 217 1.58 9.89 -16.99
CA ASP A 217 2.25 11.19 -17.11
C ASP A 217 3.62 11.22 -16.43
N ALA A 218 3.90 10.31 -15.49
CA ALA A 218 5.13 10.31 -14.73
C ALA A 218 6.36 10.00 -15.59
N ARG A 219 7.44 10.76 -15.34
CA ARG A 219 8.78 10.51 -15.90
C ARG A 219 9.75 9.93 -14.87
N ILE A 220 9.22 9.53 -13.74
CA ILE A 220 9.91 8.99 -12.58
C ILE A 220 9.28 7.60 -12.31
N PRO A 221 10.04 6.59 -11.88
CA PRO A 221 9.48 5.30 -11.47
C PRO A 221 8.33 5.46 -10.48
N VAL A 222 7.28 4.66 -10.64
CA VAL A 222 6.07 4.71 -9.80
C VAL A 222 5.90 3.36 -9.12
N ILE A 223 5.77 3.34 -7.80
CA ILE A 223 5.38 2.16 -7.02
C ILE A 223 3.86 2.22 -6.81
N LYS A 224 3.13 1.29 -7.43
CA LYS A 224 1.66 1.36 -7.49
C LYS A 224 0.98 0.01 -7.59
N HIS A 225 -0.33 0.01 -7.30
CA HIS A 225 -1.33 -0.89 -7.87
C HIS A 225 -2.46 -0.03 -8.43
N LEU A 226 -3.17 -0.54 -9.44
CA LEU A 226 -4.29 0.19 -10.05
C LEU A 226 -5.59 -0.09 -9.33
N ASP A 227 -5.87 -1.38 -9.07
CA ASP A 227 -7.05 -1.89 -8.40
C ASP A 227 -6.74 -3.20 -7.67
N GLY A 228 -7.69 -3.68 -6.88
CA GLY A 228 -7.60 -4.87 -6.05
C GLY A 228 -8.66 -5.91 -6.40
N ASN A 229 -8.77 -6.37 -7.66
CA ASN A 229 -9.65 -7.49 -8.00
C ASN A 229 -9.06 -8.82 -7.49
N CYS A 230 -9.28 -9.10 -6.21
CA CYS A 230 -8.75 -10.27 -5.51
C CYS A 230 -9.69 -11.47 -5.63
N HIS A 231 -9.12 -12.68 -5.75
CA HIS A 231 -9.89 -13.92 -5.89
C HIS A 231 -9.73 -14.84 -4.68
N VAL A 232 -10.80 -15.57 -4.37
CA VAL A 232 -10.75 -16.78 -3.54
C VAL A 232 -11.25 -17.95 -4.39
N TYR A 233 -10.42 -18.97 -4.55
CA TYR A 233 -10.79 -20.21 -5.21
C TYR A 233 -11.04 -21.33 -4.18
N VAL A 234 -12.24 -21.92 -4.24
CA VAL A 234 -12.63 -23.09 -3.46
C VAL A 234 -12.40 -24.32 -4.31
N ASP A 235 -11.38 -25.08 -3.96
CA ASP A 235 -10.99 -26.31 -4.66
C ASP A 235 -11.96 -27.49 -4.34
N ASP A 236 -11.88 -28.55 -5.14
CA ASP A 236 -12.69 -29.77 -4.95
C ASP A 236 -12.31 -30.55 -3.67
N GLU A 237 -11.13 -30.35 -3.14
CA GLU A 237 -10.66 -30.90 -1.86
C GLU A 237 -10.61 -29.83 -0.75
N ALA A 238 -11.46 -28.81 -0.82
CA ALA A 238 -11.55 -27.79 0.20
C ALA A 238 -12.30 -28.29 1.45
N ASP A 239 -11.77 -27.95 2.64
CA ASP A 239 -12.53 -28.04 3.88
C ASP A 239 -13.63 -26.98 3.89
N TYR A 240 -14.87 -27.41 4.12
CA TYR A 240 -16.04 -26.55 4.08
C TYR A 240 -15.99 -25.41 5.09
N ASP A 241 -15.67 -25.72 6.35
CA ASP A 241 -15.70 -24.72 7.42
C ASP A 241 -14.58 -23.69 7.26
N LYS A 242 -13.42 -24.11 6.73
CA LYS A 242 -12.34 -23.20 6.35
C LYS A 242 -12.79 -22.27 5.20
N ALA A 243 -13.43 -22.84 4.18
CA ALA A 243 -13.90 -22.05 3.02
C ALA A 243 -14.88 -20.96 3.46
N ILE A 244 -15.88 -21.29 4.28
CA ILE A 244 -16.87 -20.33 4.80
C ILE A 244 -16.17 -19.20 5.57
N ARG A 245 -15.30 -19.52 6.54
CA ARG A 245 -14.61 -18.50 7.36
C ARG A 245 -13.71 -17.60 6.52
N ILE A 246 -12.97 -18.18 5.56
CA ILE A 246 -12.06 -17.43 4.70
C ILE A 246 -12.85 -16.48 3.79
N ILE A 247 -13.90 -16.96 3.13
CA ILE A 247 -14.71 -16.15 2.21
C ILE A 247 -15.44 -15.05 2.99
N GLU A 248 -16.06 -15.38 4.12
CA GLU A 248 -16.72 -14.41 4.98
C GLU A 248 -15.75 -13.28 5.36
N ASN A 249 -14.60 -13.62 5.94
CA ASN A 249 -13.61 -12.62 6.34
C ASN A 249 -13.07 -11.85 5.16
N SER A 250 -12.71 -12.53 4.06
CA SER A 250 -12.12 -11.90 2.87
C SER A 250 -13.06 -10.88 2.23
N LYS A 251 -14.38 -11.09 2.26
CA LYS A 251 -15.35 -10.14 1.68
C LYS A 251 -15.92 -9.16 2.68
N THR A 252 -16.22 -9.58 3.92
CA THR A 252 -17.10 -8.78 4.79
C THR A 252 -16.38 -8.03 5.91
N GLN A 253 -15.11 -8.34 6.19
CA GLN A 253 -14.35 -7.67 7.25
C GLN A 253 -14.19 -6.19 6.98
N ARG A 254 -13.96 -5.79 5.70
CA ARG A 254 -13.96 -4.39 5.26
C ARG A 254 -14.13 -4.33 3.74
N LEU A 255 -15.22 -3.74 3.25
CA LEU A 255 -15.56 -3.72 1.83
C LEU A 255 -14.64 -2.84 0.98
N GLY A 256 -14.31 -1.66 1.47
CA GLY A 256 -13.61 -0.62 0.69
C GLY A 256 -12.08 -0.70 0.74
N THR A 257 -11.48 -1.90 0.70
CA THR A 257 -10.01 -2.09 0.71
C THR A 257 -9.56 -2.99 -0.45
N CYS A 258 -8.40 -2.68 -1.03
CA CYS A 258 -7.86 -3.34 -2.22
C CYS A 258 -7.53 -4.84 -2.07
N ASN A 259 -7.45 -5.36 -0.84
CA ASN A 259 -7.26 -6.79 -0.56
C ASN A 259 -8.59 -7.50 -0.20
N THR A 260 -9.74 -6.83 -0.35
CA THR A 260 -11.05 -7.45 -0.24
C THR A 260 -11.27 -8.39 -1.43
N THR A 261 -11.84 -9.57 -1.19
CA THR A 261 -12.20 -10.48 -2.29
C THR A 261 -13.34 -9.89 -3.10
N GLU A 262 -13.13 -9.78 -4.41
CA GLU A 262 -14.10 -9.28 -5.38
C GLU A 262 -14.62 -10.41 -6.30
N SER A 263 -13.86 -11.49 -6.42
CA SER A 263 -14.19 -12.65 -7.25
C SER A 263 -14.08 -13.95 -6.47
N LEU A 264 -15.14 -14.74 -6.49
CA LEU A 264 -15.21 -16.09 -5.93
C LEU A 264 -15.24 -17.13 -7.04
N LEU A 265 -14.31 -18.08 -7.00
CA LEU A 265 -14.28 -19.23 -7.90
C LEU A 265 -14.58 -20.50 -7.12
N VAL A 266 -15.41 -21.39 -7.66
CA VAL A 266 -15.77 -22.65 -6.99
C VAL A 266 -15.63 -23.80 -7.98
N ALA A 267 -14.90 -24.85 -7.59
CA ALA A 267 -14.75 -26.05 -8.40
C ALA A 267 -16.10 -26.71 -8.64
N ARG A 268 -16.39 -27.09 -9.90
CA ARG A 268 -17.69 -27.63 -10.33
C ARG A 268 -18.12 -28.86 -9.54
N SER A 269 -17.18 -29.73 -9.20
CA SER A 269 -17.43 -30.96 -8.45
C SER A 269 -18.03 -30.73 -7.07
N VAL A 270 -17.70 -29.60 -6.41
CA VAL A 270 -18.20 -29.22 -5.08
C VAL A 270 -19.22 -28.10 -5.11
N ALA A 271 -19.43 -27.46 -6.27
CA ALA A 271 -20.31 -26.30 -6.38
C ALA A 271 -21.73 -26.59 -5.88
N LYS A 272 -22.32 -27.75 -6.22
CA LYS A 272 -23.68 -28.13 -5.80
C LYS A 272 -23.82 -28.21 -4.27
N SER A 273 -22.79 -28.67 -3.57
CA SER A 273 -22.82 -28.88 -2.10
C SER A 273 -22.40 -27.63 -1.32
N MET A 274 -21.44 -26.86 -1.85
CA MET A 274 -20.83 -25.76 -1.10
C MET A 274 -21.42 -24.39 -1.47
N LEU A 275 -21.65 -24.11 -2.77
CA LEU A 275 -22.03 -22.77 -3.20
C LEU A 275 -23.35 -22.25 -2.64
N PRO A 276 -24.45 -23.06 -2.49
CA PRO A 276 -25.67 -22.56 -1.87
C PRO A 276 -25.46 -22.06 -0.44
N LYS A 277 -24.64 -22.75 0.35
CA LYS A 277 -24.36 -22.38 1.73
C LYS A 277 -23.43 -21.16 1.84
N ILE A 278 -22.42 -21.08 0.95
CA ILE A 278 -21.57 -19.89 0.82
C ILE A 278 -22.43 -18.67 0.48
N ALA A 279 -23.33 -18.84 -0.49
CA ALA A 279 -24.24 -17.79 -0.93
C ALA A 279 -25.20 -17.35 0.18
N GLU A 280 -25.78 -18.29 0.93
CA GLU A 280 -26.62 -17.98 2.10
C GLU A 280 -25.87 -17.11 3.12
N MET A 281 -24.65 -17.48 3.46
CA MET A 281 -23.78 -16.70 4.36
C MET A 281 -23.54 -15.29 3.81
N LEU A 282 -23.12 -15.15 2.54
CA LEU A 282 -22.84 -13.85 1.92
C LEU A 282 -24.09 -12.97 1.86
N ILE A 283 -25.23 -13.52 1.42
CA ILE A 283 -26.50 -12.80 1.32
C ILE A 283 -26.98 -12.35 2.71
N SER A 284 -26.83 -13.18 3.74
CA SER A 284 -27.17 -12.82 5.13
C SER A 284 -26.35 -11.62 5.64
N LYS A 285 -25.18 -11.36 5.05
CA LYS A 285 -24.33 -10.19 5.32
C LYS A 285 -24.59 -9.02 4.36
N GLY A 286 -25.63 -9.10 3.53
CA GLY A 286 -26.01 -8.06 2.59
C GLY A 286 -25.15 -8.02 1.32
N ILE A 287 -24.42 -9.07 1.00
CA ILE A 287 -23.56 -9.14 -0.20
C ILE A 287 -24.41 -9.56 -1.42
N GLU A 288 -24.44 -8.75 -2.46
CA GLU A 288 -24.99 -9.09 -3.77
C GLU A 288 -24.03 -10.02 -4.51
N ILE A 289 -24.56 -11.13 -5.04
CA ILE A 289 -23.75 -12.09 -5.83
C ILE A 289 -24.09 -11.89 -7.31
N ARG A 290 -23.09 -11.68 -8.14
CA ARG A 290 -23.17 -11.67 -9.60
C ARG A 290 -22.52 -12.93 -10.13
N GLY A 291 -23.33 -13.86 -10.66
CA GLY A 291 -22.92 -15.21 -10.98
C GLY A 291 -22.94 -15.55 -12.45
N CYS A 292 -22.06 -16.49 -12.84
CA CYS A 292 -22.19 -17.17 -14.14
C CYS A 292 -23.50 -17.99 -14.21
N ALA A 293 -23.84 -18.56 -15.36
CA ALA A 293 -25.07 -19.32 -15.55
C ALA A 293 -25.20 -20.49 -14.55
N GLU A 294 -24.10 -21.23 -14.27
CA GLU A 294 -24.09 -22.33 -13.30
C GLU A 294 -24.29 -21.80 -11.86
N THR A 295 -23.67 -20.69 -11.53
CA THR A 295 -23.89 -20.03 -10.22
C THR A 295 -25.37 -19.64 -10.04
N CYS A 296 -25.99 -18.98 -11.03
CA CYS A 296 -27.39 -18.57 -10.97
C CYS A 296 -28.37 -19.77 -10.89
N ALA A 297 -28.02 -20.90 -11.52
CA ALA A 297 -28.79 -22.13 -11.41
C ALA A 297 -28.76 -22.74 -9.99
N LEU A 298 -27.65 -22.60 -9.27
CA LEU A 298 -27.47 -23.11 -7.90
C LEU A 298 -27.91 -22.11 -6.83
N VAL A 299 -27.88 -20.82 -7.14
CA VAL A 299 -28.21 -19.69 -6.23
C VAL A 299 -29.23 -18.79 -6.92
N PRO A 300 -30.53 -19.04 -6.80
CA PRO A 300 -31.57 -18.26 -7.49
C PRO A 300 -31.60 -16.77 -7.15
N ALA A 301 -31.03 -16.38 -6.00
CA ALA A 301 -30.91 -14.97 -5.59
C ALA A 301 -29.73 -14.23 -6.26
N ALA A 302 -28.82 -14.95 -6.94
CA ALA A 302 -27.72 -14.33 -7.65
C ALA A 302 -28.20 -13.64 -8.94
N LYS A 303 -27.63 -12.46 -9.21
CA LYS A 303 -27.82 -11.76 -10.49
C LYS A 303 -26.87 -12.34 -11.54
N LYS A 304 -27.24 -12.28 -12.81
CA LYS A 304 -26.37 -12.71 -13.90
C LYS A 304 -25.17 -11.78 -14.03
N ALA A 305 -23.97 -12.35 -13.97
CA ALA A 305 -22.73 -11.60 -14.22
C ALA A 305 -22.56 -11.32 -15.73
N THR A 306 -21.91 -10.22 -16.03
CA THR A 306 -21.33 -9.87 -17.33
C THR A 306 -19.85 -10.19 -17.33
N GLU A 307 -19.16 -10.12 -18.47
CA GLU A 307 -17.70 -10.26 -18.52
C GLU A 307 -16.97 -9.18 -17.71
N GLU A 308 -17.50 -7.97 -17.69
CA GLU A 308 -16.96 -6.85 -16.92
C GLU A 308 -16.95 -7.11 -15.41
N ASP A 309 -17.95 -7.84 -14.89
CA ASP A 309 -18.02 -8.20 -13.48
C ASP A 309 -16.80 -9.01 -13.00
N HIS A 310 -16.14 -9.75 -13.90
CA HIS A 310 -14.95 -10.54 -13.58
C HIS A 310 -13.66 -9.70 -13.51
N TYR A 311 -13.69 -8.46 -14.04
CA TYR A 311 -12.58 -7.50 -13.98
C TYR A 311 -12.79 -6.40 -12.93
N THR A 312 -13.97 -6.39 -12.27
CA THR A 312 -14.39 -5.24 -11.46
C THR A 312 -13.93 -5.35 -10.02
N GLU A 313 -13.20 -4.34 -9.54
CA GLU A 313 -13.06 -4.03 -8.13
C GLU A 313 -14.28 -3.21 -7.69
N TYR A 314 -15.23 -3.83 -6.99
CA TYR A 314 -16.47 -3.17 -6.59
C TYR A 314 -16.28 -2.18 -5.44
N LEU A 315 -15.40 -2.50 -4.47
CA LEU A 315 -15.23 -1.76 -3.21
C LEU A 315 -16.56 -1.61 -2.43
N ASP A 316 -17.51 -2.51 -2.67
CA ASP A 316 -18.89 -2.46 -2.20
C ASP A 316 -19.38 -3.87 -1.81
N ALA A 317 -20.58 -3.96 -1.30
CA ALA A 317 -21.26 -5.20 -0.92
C ALA A 317 -21.69 -6.04 -2.15
N ILE A 318 -20.78 -6.23 -3.10
CA ILE A 318 -20.97 -7.00 -4.33
C ILE A 318 -19.78 -7.94 -4.51
N ILE A 319 -20.05 -9.17 -5.00
CA ILE A 319 -19.00 -10.13 -5.37
C ILE A 319 -19.36 -10.84 -6.67
N SER A 320 -18.40 -11.01 -7.58
CA SER A 320 -18.57 -11.89 -8.73
C SER A 320 -18.37 -13.34 -8.31
N CYS A 321 -19.07 -14.28 -8.95
CA CYS A 321 -18.95 -15.70 -8.64
C CYS A 321 -19.01 -16.55 -9.92
N LYS A 322 -17.99 -17.40 -10.11
CA LYS A 322 -17.93 -18.31 -11.24
C LYS A 322 -17.66 -19.75 -10.79
N VAL A 323 -18.44 -20.68 -11.34
CA VAL A 323 -18.14 -22.11 -11.26
C VAL A 323 -17.11 -22.43 -12.33
N VAL A 324 -15.99 -23.03 -11.94
CA VAL A 324 -14.89 -23.43 -12.82
C VAL A 324 -14.75 -24.95 -12.82
N ALA A 325 -14.26 -25.53 -13.90
CA ALA A 325 -14.15 -26.99 -14.02
C ALA A 325 -13.26 -27.58 -12.93
N ASP A 326 -12.09 -26.97 -12.73
CA ASP A 326 -11.02 -27.46 -11.86
C ASP A 326 -9.99 -26.35 -11.56
N LEU A 327 -8.85 -26.74 -10.97
CA LEU A 327 -7.73 -25.85 -10.65
C LEU A 327 -7.15 -25.18 -11.90
N ASP A 328 -7.10 -25.88 -13.05
CA ASP A 328 -6.50 -25.34 -14.27
C ASP A 328 -7.35 -24.19 -14.82
N GLU A 329 -8.69 -24.34 -14.86
CA GLU A 329 -9.57 -23.23 -15.24
C GLU A 329 -9.55 -22.10 -14.21
N ALA A 330 -9.43 -22.40 -12.90
CA ALA A 330 -9.30 -21.38 -11.87
C ALA A 330 -8.05 -20.52 -12.08
N ILE A 331 -6.88 -21.15 -12.29
CA ILE A 331 -5.63 -20.46 -12.56
C ILE A 331 -5.72 -19.64 -13.85
N ALA A 332 -6.28 -20.19 -14.91
CA ALA A 332 -6.47 -19.48 -16.18
C ALA A 332 -7.36 -18.24 -16.01
N HIS A 333 -8.47 -18.39 -15.27
CA HIS A 333 -9.37 -17.28 -14.97
C HIS A 333 -8.68 -16.19 -14.16
N ILE A 334 -7.97 -16.54 -13.08
CA ILE A 334 -7.22 -15.59 -12.25
C ILE A 334 -6.17 -14.85 -13.09
N ASN A 335 -5.36 -15.57 -13.85
CA ASN A 335 -4.32 -14.96 -14.68
C ASN A 335 -4.88 -14.03 -15.77
N GLN A 336 -6.13 -14.22 -16.19
CA GLN A 336 -6.80 -13.36 -17.16
C GLN A 336 -7.44 -12.12 -16.51
N HIS A 337 -8.11 -12.27 -15.35
CA HIS A 337 -9.02 -11.25 -14.81
C HIS A 337 -8.47 -10.53 -13.58
N SER A 338 -7.46 -11.10 -12.90
CA SER A 338 -6.88 -10.51 -11.70
C SER A 338 -6.13 -9.22 -11.98
N SER A 339 -6.18 -8.32 -11.01
CA SER A 339 -5.30 -7.15 -10.92
C SER A 339 -3.88 -7.50 -10.44
N GLN A 340 -3.56 -8.77 -10.22
CA GLN A 340 -2.31 -9.28 -9.67
C GLN A 340 -2.03 -8.80 -8.24
N HIS A 341 -3.09 -8.48 -7.49
CA HIS A 341 -2.97 -7.99 -6.12
C HIS A 341 -2.88 -9.16 -5.12
N THR A 342 -3.97 -9.87 -4.86
CA THR A 342 -3.99 -10.93 -3.83
C THR A 342 -4.94 -12.05 -4.21
N GLU A 343 -4.45 -13.29 -4.19
CA GLU A 343 -5.22 -14.46 -4.55
C GLU A 343 -5.12 -15.54 -3.47
N ALA A 344 -6.20 -16.26 -3.23
CA ALA A 344 -6.22 -17.35 -2.26
C ALA A 344 -6.84 -18.62 -2.84
N ILE A 345 -6.29 -19.76 -2.46
CA ILE A 345 -6.91 -21.09 -2.66
C ILE A 345 -7.31 -21.68 -1.31
N VAL A 346 -8.48 -22.29 -1.26
CA VAL A 346 -8.88 -23.15 -0.12
C VAL A 346 -8.82 -24.58 -0.58
N THR A 347 -7.91 -25.38 -0.02
CA THR A 347 -7.70 -26.78 -0.38
C THR A 347 -6.96 -27.53 0.73
N GLU A 348 -7.25 -28.82 0.90
CA GLU A 348 -6.47 -29.73 1.75
C GLU A 348 -5.44 -30.53 0.92
N ASN A 349 -5.43 -30.37 -0.42
CA ASN A 349 -4.48 -31.03 -1.29
C ASN A 349 -3.16 -30.26 -1.38
N TYR A 350 -2.11 -30.82 -0.81
CA TYR A 350 -0.77 -30.22 -0.81
C TYR A 350 -0.21 -29.94 -2.21
N THR A 351 -0.44 -30.84 -3.16
CA THR A 351 0.07 -30.70 -4.54
C THR A 351 -0.62 -29.55 -5.26
N LYS A 352 -1.96 -29.44 -5.14
CA LYS A 352 -2.73 -28.33 -5.72
C LYS A 352 -2.36 -26.99 -5.07
N ALA A 353 -2.19 -26.96 -3.75
CA ALA A 353 -1.72 -25.76 -3.05
C ALA A 353 -0.37 -25.27 -3.61
N ARG A 354 0.59 -26.17 -3.80
CA ARG A 354 1.91 -25.81 -4.35
C ARG A 354 1.85 -25.39 -5.81
N ARG A 355 0.97 -25.99 -6.61
CA ARG A 355 0.73 -25.55 -8.00
C ARG A 355 0.17 -24.14 -8.03
N PHE A 356 -0.84 -23.86 -7.21
CA PHE A 356 -1.47 -22.53 -7.12
C PHE A 356 -0.44 -21.46 -6.76
N LEU A 357 0.39 -21.69 -5.72
CA LEU A 357 1.45 -20.77 -5.32
C LEU A 357 2.47 -20.47 -6.42
N ARG A 358 2.74 -21.44 -7.33
CA ARG A 358 3.73 -21.30 -8.39
C ARG A 358 3.16 -20.71 -9.66
N GLU A 359 1.89 -21.02 -9.98
CA GLU A 359 1.30 -20.77 -11.30
C GLU A 359 0.45 -19.49 -11.31
N VAL A 360 -0.01 -19.01 -10.15
CA VAL A 360 -0.69 -17.71 -9.99
C VAL A 360 0.34 -16.62 -9.77
N ASP A 361 0.37 -15.62 -10.67
CA ASP A 361 1.36 -14.54 -10.65
C ASP A 361 0.77 -13.25 -10.07
N SER A 362 0.52 -13.25 -8.75
CA SER A 362 0.06 -12.08 -8.00
C SER A 362 1.05 -11.66 -6.93
N SER A 363 0.89 -10.45 -6.40
CA SER A 363 1.80 -9.90 -5.39
C SER A 363 1.74 -10.64 -4.06
N SER A 364 0.57 -11.21 -3.74
CA SER A 364 0.35 -12.10 -2.61
C SER A 364 -0.48 -13.30 -3.06
N VAL A 365 0.00 -14.52 -2.80
CA VAL A 365 -0.70 -15.76 -3.11
C VAL A 365 -0.77 -16.61 -1.86
N MET A 366 -1.98 -17.03 -1.46
CA MET A 366 -2.26 -17.61 -0.16
C MET A 366 -2.88 -19.01 -0.28
N VAL A 367 -2.61 -19.85 0.69
CA VAL A 367 -3.26 -21.15 0.88
C VAL A 367 -3.97 -21.14 2.22
N ASN A 368 -5.27 -21.43 2.23
CA ASN A 368 -6.10 -21.55 3.43
C ASN A 368 -6.05 -20.30 4.33
N ALA A 369 -5.94 -19.11 3.75
CA ALA A 369 -5.92 -17.85 4.45
C ALA A 369 -6.77 -16.79 3.74
N SER A 370 -7.30 -15.85 4.51
CA SER A 370 -8.07 -14.71 3.98
C SER A 370 -7.16 -13.75 3.20
N THR A 371 -7.65 -13.22 2.08
CA THR A 371 -6.96 -12.18 1.32
C THR A 371 -6.68 -10.92 2.15
N ARG A 372 -7.44 -10.71 3.25
CA ARG A 372 -7.25 -9.59 4.18
C ARG A 372 -5.90 -9.60 4.92
N PHE A 373 -5.19 -10.74 4.93
CA PHE A 373 -3.82 -10.80 5.45
C PHE A 373 -2.78 -10.12 4.56
N ALA A 374 -3.09 -9.72 3.33
CA ALA A 374 -2.18 -8.94 2.48
C ALA A 374 -2.05 -7.49 3.00
N ASP A 375 -1.36 -7.32 4.10
CA ASP A 375 -1.25 -6.11 4.90
C ASP A 375 0.15 -6.03 5.53
N GLY A 376 0.73 -4.84 5.61
CA GLY A 376 2.08 -4.65 6.11
C GLY A 376 2.26 -5.04 7.59
N PHE A 377 1.25 -4.84 8.43
CA PHE A 377 1.30 -5.27 9.83
C PHE A 377 1.21 -6.79 9.95
N GLU A 378 0.27 -7.40 9.24
CA GLU A 378 0.07 -8.85 9.25
C GLU A 378 1.29 -9.60 8.69
N TYR A 379 2.00 -9.00 7.73
CA TYR A 379 3.24 -9.57 7.18
C TYR A 379 4.50 -9.29 8.03
N GLY A 380 4.34 -8.60 9.16
CA GLY A 380 5.45 -8.29 10.06
C GLY A 380 6.36 -7.17 9.56
N LEU A 381 5.91 -6.37 8.57
CA LEU A 381 6.64 -5.21 8.06
C LEU A 381 6.46 -3.97 8.96
N GLY A 382 5.59 -4.05 9.95
CA GLY A 382 5.27 -3.01 10.94
C GLY A 382 4.41 -1.86 10.41
N ALA A 383 4.60 -1.44 9.18
CA ALA A 383 3.80 -0.44 8.48
C ALA A 383 4.04 -0.56 6.97
N GLU A 384 3.15 0.02 6.17
CA GLU A 384 3.30 0.06 4.72
C GLU A 384 2.99 1.46 4.16
N ILE A 385 3.74 1.87 3.15
CA ILE A 385 3.45 3.10 2.41
C ILE A 385 2.35 2.87 1.36
N GLY A 386 2.13 1.64 0.99
CA GLY A 386 1.16 1.15 0.01
C GLY A 386 1.47 -0.28 -0.39
N ILE A 387 0.68 -0.79 -1.34
CA ILE A 387 0.90 -2.11 -1.94
C ILE A 387 1.32 -1.90 -3.40
N SER A 388 2.20 -2.75 -3.91
CA SER A 388 2.64 -2.71 -5.31
C SER A 388 2.32 -4.03 -6.00
N THR A 389 1.76 -3.96 -7.19
CA THR A 389 1.62 -5.11 -8.09
C THR A 389 2.69 -5.16 -9.17
N ASP A 390 3.56 -4.13 -9.25
CA ASP A 390 4.68 -4.10 -10.18
C ASP A 390 5.71 -5.18 -9.84
N LYS A 391 6.41 -5.69 -10.88
CA LYS A 391 7.42 -6.75 -10.72
C LYS A 391 8.83 -6.22 -10.50
N LEU A 392 9.06 -4.96 -10.89
CA LEU A 392 10.35 -4.29 -10.69
C LEU A 392 10.38 -3.62 -9.32
N HIS A 393 11.47 -3.80 -8.59
CA HIS A 393 11.71 -3.31 -7.25
C HIS A 393 10.81 -3.98 -6.19
N ALA A 394 9.92 -3.22 -5.46
CA ALA A 394 9.04 -3.75 -4.42
C ALA A 394 7.75 -4.33 -5.02
N ARG A 395 7.31 -5.49 -4.54
CA ARG A 395 6.04 -6.15 -4.89
C ARG A 395 5.33 -6.61 -3.62
N GLY A 396 4.01 -6.43 -3.53
CA GLY A 396 3.23 -6.65 -2.31
C GLY A 396 3.22 -5.42 -1.40
N PRO A 397 2.91 -5.57 -0.10
CA PRO A 397 2.98 -4.49 0.87
C PRO A 397 4.40 -3.88 0.94
N VAL A 398 4.49 -2.56 0.79
CA VAL A 398 5.76 -1.83 0.70
C VAL A 398 6.09 -1.22 2.07
N GLY A 399 6.86 -1.96 2.86
CA GLY A 399 7.42 -1.52 4.14
C GLY A 399 8.79 -0.85 3.99
N LEU A 400 9.58 -0.85 5.08
CA LEU A 400 10.89 -0.19 5.11
C LEU A 400 11.85 -0.70 4.04
N ASP A 401 11.93 -2.02 3.83
CA ASP A 401 12.82 -2.62 2.83
C ASP A 401 12.50 -2.17 1.42
N GLY A 402 11.19 -2.04 1.10
CA GLY A 402 10.73 -1.55 -0.19
C GLY A 402 11.06 -0.07 -0.46
N LEU A 403 11.41 0.71 0.57
CA LEU A 403 11.88 2.09 0.46
C LEU A 403 13.41 2.21 0.40
N THR A 404 14.09 1.09 0.16
CA THR A 404 15.55 1.00 0.09
C THR A 404 15.99 0.29 -1.19
N SER A 405 17.28 0.35 -1.47
CA SER A 405 17.93 -0.38 -2.56
C SER A 405 19.25 -0.97 -2.08
N LEU A 406 19.86 -1.84 -2.87
CA LEU A 406 21.15 -2.46 -2.58
C LEU A 406 22.21 -1.89 -3.52
N LYS A 407 23.28 -1.34 -2.97
CA LYS A 407 24.49 -1.01 -3.74
C LYS A 407 25.59 -2.04 -3.51
N TYR A 408 26.42 -2.27 -4.50
CA TYR A 408 27.63 -3.08 -4.31
C TYR A 408 28.66 -2.32 -3.49
N ILE A 409 29.29 -3.02 -2.55
CA ILE A 409 30.52 -2.59 -1.88
C ILE A 409 31.64 -3.54 -2.21
N VAL A 410 32.83 -3.00 -2.43
CA VAL A 410 34.04 -3.76 -2.80
C VAL A 410 35.15 -3.37 -1.85
N LEU A 411 35.73 -4.36 -1.20
CA LEU A 411 36.92 -4.20 -0.36
C LEU A 411 38.11 -4.84 -1.07
N GLY A 412 39.18 -4.09 -1.17
CA GLY A 412 40.44 -4.52 -1.78
C GLY A 412 41.63 -3.94 -1.02
N ASP A 413 42.83 -4.43 -1.34
CA ASP A 413 44.11 -3.94 -0.84
C ASP A 413 45.05 -3.76 -2.03
N GLY A 414 44.81 -2.70 -2.82
CA GLY A 414 45.63 -2.44 -4.03
C GLY A 414 45.34 -3.35 -5.22
N HIS A 415 44.26 -4.17 -5.18
CA HIS A 415 43.91 -5.06 -6.29
C HIS A 415 43.58 -4.29 -7.56
N VAL A 416 44.16 -4.73 -8.67
CA VAL A 416 43.88 -4.18 -10.02
C VAL A 416 43.34 -5.28 -10.93
N ARG A 417 42.59 -4.88 -11.92
CA ARG A 417 42.11 -5.80 -12.95
C ARG A 417 43.26 -6.06 -13.95
N ALA A 418 43.59 -7.34 -14.15
CA ALA A 418 44.53 -7.76 -15.18
C ALA A 418 43.94 -7.58 -16.58
#